data_d6c440c6f93482aff4f00f611d9e0b14
#
_entry.id   d6c440c6f93482aff4f00f611d9e0b14
#
_cell.length_a   1.000
_cell.length_b   1.000
_cell.length_c   1.000
_cell.angle_alpha   90.00
_cell.angle_beta   90.00
_cell.angle_gamma   90.00
#
_symmetry.space_group_name_H-M   'P 1'
#
loop_
_entity.id
_entity.type
_entity.pdbx_description
1 polymer ?
#
loop_
_entity_poly.entity_id
_entity_poly.type
_entity_poly.pdbx_seq_one_letter_code
_entity_poly.pdbx_strand_id
1 'polypeptide(L)'
;MKQRTYLAIDLKSFYASVECRERGLDPLNTNLVVADESRTDKTICLAVTPTLKSYGISGRGRLFEVRQRVREVNAWRQARAPGRTLTDSSHQFSELQRDPALAVDFVIAPPRMAYYMEYSTRIYEIYRKYIAPEDIVVYSIDEVFLDVTDYPYDCTAHELAQTIIRDVLETTGITATAGIGTNLFLAKVAMDIVAKHIPADENGVRIAELDETKFRRELWPHRPLTDFWRVGRGIARRLEAHGMFTMGDIALCSEQNEELLYRLFGKNAELLIDHAWGWEPCTVPSIKAYRPSENSLSSGQVLSCPYEAAKARLVLREMADQLSLELVEKGLVTDQVVLTVGYDIENLTDPAHRAAYSGPVEQDRYGRRVPKAAHGAQKLDAPSSSTRRIMEAASALFDRIVDGGLLVRRMYLVAAHIVPEDEAQPEEMEQLDLFTDLAAVDARREAEQAALAREKKLQETTLAIKKKFGKNAILKGMSLEEGATARERNARIGGHKA
;
A
#
# COMPACT_ATOMS: atom_id res chain seq x y z
N MET A 1 11.21 -35.11 2.57
CA MET A 1 10.69 -33.98 3.37
C MET A 1 9.16 -34.13 3.42
N LYS A 2 8.52 -33.82 4.55
CA LYS A 2 7.06 -33.81 4.66
C LYS A 2 6.51 -32.75 3.70
N GLN A 3 5.50 -33.07 2.92
CA GLN A 3 4.84 -32.12 2.04
C GLN A 3 4.14 -31.07 2.90
N ARG A 4 4.40 -29.78 2.64
CA ARG A 4 3.77 -28.68 3.37
C ARG A 4 2.40 -28.36 2.80
N THR A 5 1.56 -27.74 3.62
CA THR A 5 0.23 -27.28 3.21
C THR A 5 -0.01 -25.88 3.77
N TYR A 6 -0.30 -24.95 2.85
CA TYR A 6 -0.56 -23.56 3.18
C TYR A 6 -1.97 -23.17 2.73
N LEU A 7 -2.62 -22.32 3.52
CA LEU A 7 -3.83 -21.62 3.13
C LEU A 7 -3.51 -20.15 2.89
N ALA A 8 -4.03 -19.59 1.80
CA ALA A 8 -4.14 -18.16 1.60
C ALA A 8 -5.61 -17.76 1.68
N ILE A 9 -5.99 -16.79 2.49
CA ILE A 9 -7.37 -16.33 2.66
C ILE A 9 -7.46 -14.84 2.38
N ASP A 10 -8.41 -14.42 1.53
CA ASP A 10 -8.71 -13.03 1.15
C ASP A 10 -10.17 -12.68 1.45
N LEU A 11 -10.40 -11.64 2.24
CA LEU A 11 -11.73 -11.17 2.61
C LEU A 11 -12.39 -10.42 1.43
N LYS A 12 -13.54 -10.88 1.01
CA LYS A 12 -14.16 -10.40 -0.21
C LYS A 12 -14.58 -8.94 -0.16
N SER A 13 -13.93 -8.08 -0.97
CA SER A 13 -14.20 -6.64 -1.04
C SER A 13 -14.24 -5.98 0.35
N PHE A 14 -13.28 -6.29 1.22
CA PHE A 14 -13.29 -6.11 2.66
C PHE A 14 -13.91 -4.79 3.14
N TYR A 15 -13.35 -3.63 2.75
CA TYR A 15 -13.88 -2.35 3.22
C TYR A 15 -15.34 -2.12 2.81
N ALA A 16 -15.72 -2.53 1.59
CA ALA A 16 -17.10 -2.40 1.15
C ALA A 16 -18.05 -3.34 1.90
N SER A 17 -17.58 -4.54 2.22
CA SER A 17 -18.33 -5.51 3.02
C SER A 17 -18.54 -5.01 4.45
N VAL A 18 -17.51 -4.44 5.10
CA VAL A 18 -17.64 -3.78 6.41
C VAL A 18 -18.68 -2.67 6.36
N GLU A 19 -18.61 -1.79 5.34
CA GLU A 19 -19.57 -0.68 5.22
C GLU A 19 -21.00 -1.14 4.95
N CYS A 20 -21.20 -2.23 4.21
CA CYS A 20 -22.51 -2.85 4.05
C CYS A 20 -23.05 -3.38 5.38
N ARG A 21 -22.24 -4.18 6.11
CA ARG A 21 -22.66 -4.77 7.39
C ARG A 21 -23.08 -3.72 8.41
N GLU A 22 -22.31 -2.65 8.52
CA GLU A 22 -22.60 -1.54 9.42
C GLU A 22 -23.90 -0.78 9.10
N ARG A 23 -24.35 -0.85 7.86
CA ARG A 23 -25.63 -0.26 7.41
C ARG A 23 -26.78 -1.24 7.38
N GLY A 24 -26.58 -2.48 7.86
CA GLY A 24 -27.57 -3.54 7.79
C GLY A 24 -27.84 -4.03 6.37
N LEU A 25 -26.88 -3.81 5.44
CA LEU A 25 -26.98 -4.20 4.04
C LEU A 25 -26.23 -5.52 3.79
N ASP A 26 -26.67 -6.28 2.80
CA ASP A 26 -25.99 -7.49 2.36
C ASP A 26 -24.85 -7.15 1.38
N PRO A 27 -23.56 -7.46 1.71
CA PRO A 27 -22.43 -7.21 0.83
C PRO A 27 -22.50 -7.92 -0.52
N LEU A 28 -23.23 -9.04 -0.60
CA LEU A 28 -23.37 -9.83 -1.82
C LEU A 28 -24.57 -9.39 -2.68
N ASN A 29 -25.44 -8.51 -2.16
CA ASN A 29 -26.61 -7.99 -2.88
C ASN A 29 -26.60 -6.48 -3.08
N THR A 30 -25.70 -5.73 -2.43
CA THR A 30 -25.74 -4.27 -2.45
C THR A 30 -24.66 -3.70 -3.37
N ASN A 31 -25.01 -2.71 -4.18
CA ASN A 31 -24.07 -1.87 -4.92
C ASN A 31 -23.52 -0.77 -4.00
N LEU A 32 -22.24 -0.86 -3.63
CA LEU A 32 -21.59 0.11 -2.76
C LEU A 32 -20.13 0.32 -3.15
N VAL A 33 -19.66 1.55 -3.04
CA VAL A 33 -18.26 1.94 -3.14
C VAL A 33 -17.79 2.62 -1.86
N VAL A 34 -16.53 2.40 -1.48
CA VAL A 34 -15.88 3.15 -0.40
C VAL A 34 -15.03 4.23 -1.02
N ALA A 35 -15.45 5.49 -0.91
CA ALA A 35 -14.76 6.64 -1.48
C ALA A 35 -15.00 7.92 -0.67
N ASP A 36 -14.03 8.83 -0.66
CA ASP A 36 -14.14 10.14 0.00
C ASP A 36 -14.57 11.22 -1.02
N GLU A 37 -15.89 11.44 -1.16
CA GLU A 37 -16.46 12.46 -2.04
C GLU A 37 -16.06 13.89 -1.64
N SER A 38 -15.72 14.12 -0.36
CA SER A 38 -15.36 15.46 0.12
C SER A 38 -14.07 15.99 -0.50
N ARG A 39 -13.27 15.12 -1.13
CA ARG A 39 -12.02 15.50 -1.80
C ARG A 39 -12.25 15.95 -3.23
N THR A 40 -12.52 15.04 -4.12
CA THR A 40 -12.83 15.29 -5.54
C THR A 40 -13.41 14.00 -6.17
N ASP A 41 -14.12 14.12 -7.29
CA ASP A 41 -14.55 12.97 -8.10
C ASP A 41 -13.37 12.13 -8.66
N LYS A 42 -12.12 12.66 -8.61
CA LYS A 42 -10.92 11.92 -9.00
C LYS A 42 -10.37 11.04 -7.88
N THR A 43 -11.05 11.01 -6.70
CA THR A 43 -10.67 10.13 -5.59
C THR A 43 -10.70 8.67 -6.03
N ILE A 44 -9.76 7.88 -5.50
CA ILE A 44 -9.72 6.42 -5.76
C ILE A 44 -10.72 5.77 -4.82
N CYS A 45 -11.56 4.88 -5.36
CA CYS A 45 -12.39 3.99 -4.55
C CYS A 45 -11.47 2.95 -3.87
N LEU A 46 -11.57 2.85 -2.55
CA LEU A 46 -10.78 1.90 -1.76
C LEU A 46 -11.30 0.47 -1.92
N ALA A 47 -12.61 0.34 -2.07
CA ALA A 47 -13.27 -0.93 -2.35
C ALA A 47 -14.57 -0.71 -3.12
N VAL A 48 -14.97 -1.76 -3.84
CA VAL A 48 -16.22 -1.85 -4.61
C VAL A 48 -16.83 -3.20 -4.32
N THR A 49 -18.15 -3.26 -4.09
CA THR A 49 -18.85 -4.53 -3.84
C THR A 49 -18.81 -5.47 -5.05
N PRO A 50 -18.95 -6.79 -4.85
CA PRO A 50 -18.95 -7.77 -5.94
C PRO A 50 -20.04 -7.51 -6.98
N THR A 51 -21.23 -7.11 -6.55
CA THR A 51 -22.37 -6.78 -7.43
C THR A 51 -22.06 -5.61 -8.35
N LEU A 52 -21.45 -4.55 -7.81
CA LEU A 52 -21.09 -3.40 -8.61
C LEU A 52 -19.90 -3.70 -9.56
N LYS A 53 -18.96 -4.58 -9.15
CA LYS A 53 -17.91 -5.09 -10.04
C LYS A 53 -18.46 -5.89 -11.22
N SER A 54 -19.60 -6.57 -11.07
CA SER A 54 -20.23 -7.34 -12.17
C SER A 54 -20.67 -6.47 -13.35
N TYR A 55 -20.84 -5.15 -13.13
CA TYR A 55 -21.08 -4.18 -14.20
C TYR A 55 -19.78 -3.70 -14.90
N GLY A 56 -18.65 -4.33 -14.65
CA GLY A 56 -17.35 -3.99 -15.24
C GLY A 56 -16.64 -2.82 -14.56
N ILE A 57 -17.00 -2.51 -13.32
CA ILE A 57 -16.36 -1.47 -12.50
C ILE A 57 -15.11 -2.06 -11.84
N SER A 58 -13.96 -1.38 -11.99
CA SER A 58 -12.71 -1.79 -11.35
C SER A 58 -12.79 -1.70 -9.83
N GLY A 59 -12.18 -2.66 -9.13
CA GLY A 59 -12.12 -2.67 -7.66
C GLY A 59 -11.41 -1.45 -7.04
N ARG A 60 -10.56 -0.76 -7.80
CA ARG A 60 -9.84 0.46 -7.41
C ARG A 60 -9.95 1.57 -8.46
N GLY A 61 -11.08 1.64 -9.16
CA GLY A 61 -11.39 2.73 -10.08
C GLY A 61 -11.52 4.08 -9.36
N ARG A 62 -11.49 5.17 -10.13
CA ARG A 62 -11.79 6.49 -9.59
C ARG A 62 -13.30 6.70 -9.53
N LEU A 63 -13.78 7.52 -8.60
CA LEU A 63 -15.22 7.71 -8.38
C LEU A 63 -15.93 8.22 -9.66
N PHE A 64 -15.31 9.12 -10.44
CA PHE A 64 -15.87 9.56 -11.71
C PHE A 64 -16.01 8.43 -12.74
N GLU A 65 -15.08 7.46 -12.75
CA GLU A 65 -15.14 6.28 -13.64
C GLU A 65 -16.32 5.36 -13.24
N VAL A 66 -16.53 5.19 -11.93
CA VAL A 66 -17.70 4.47 -11.39
C VAL A 66 -19.01 5.13 -11.87
N ARG A 67 -19.12 6.45 -11.67
CA ARG A 67 -20.30 7.23 -12.10
C ARG A 67 -20.52 7.17 -13.60
N GLN A 68 -19.44 7.25 -14.39
CA GLN A 68 -19.53 7.12 -15.84
C GLN A 68 -20.02 5.72 -16.23
N ARG A 69 -19.44 4.67 -15.65
CA ARG A 69 -19.83 3.29 -15.97
C ARG A 69 -21.29 3.01 -15.60
N VAL A 70 -21.75 3.48 -14.46
CA VAL A 70 -23.18 3.36 -14.06
C VAL A 70 -24.08 4.07 -15.06
N ARG A 71 -23.73 5.26 -15.57
CA ARG A 71 -24.48 5.93 -16.63
C ARG A 71 -24.56 5.11 -17.90
N GLU A 72 -23.45 4.50 -18.33
CA GLU A 72 -23.41 3.61 -19.50
C GLU A 72 -24.32 2.39 -19.33
N VAL A 73 -24.26 1.76 -18.14
CA VAL A 73 -25.13 0.62 -17.78
C VAL A 73 -26.60 1.03 -17.79
N ASN A 74 -26.92 2.21 -17.25
CA ASN A 74 -28.28 2.72 -17.23
C ASN A 74 -28.81 3.08 -18.64
N ALA A 75 -27.98 3.63 -19.51
CA ALA A 75 -28.33 3.83 -20.91
C ALA A 75 -28.67 2.50 -21.62
N TRP A 76 -27.85 1.47 -21.35
CA TRP A 76 -28.09 0.11 -21.87
C TRP A 76 -29.40 -0.50 -21.30
N ARG A 77 -29.66 -0.34 -20.00
CA ARG A 77 -30.92 -0.80 -19.37
C ARG A 77 -32.12 -0.07 -19.92
N GLN A 78 -32.04 1.26 -20.03
CA GLN A 78 -33.11 2.08 -20.58
C GLN A 78 -33.52 1.65 -22.00
N ALA A 79 -32.55 1.34 -22.87
CA ALA A 79 -32.82 0.86 -24.23
C ALA A 79 -33.59 -0.48 -24.23
N ARG A 80 -33.56 -1.25 -23.15
CA ARG A 80 -34.23 -2.57 -23.00
C ARG A 80 -35.43 -2.56 -22.06
N ALA A 81 -35.64 -1.48 -21.31
CA ALA A 81 -36.73 -1.34 -20.39
C ALA A 81 -38.09 -1.26 -21.14
N PRO A 82 -39.21 -1.70 -20.52
CA PRO A 82 -40.56 -1.48 -21.06
C PRO A 82 -40.77 0.00 -21.35
N GLY A 83 -41.25 0.31 -22.55
CA GLY A 83 -41.44 1.71 -22.98
C GLY A 83 -40.17 2.54 -23.09
N ARG A 84 -38.97 1.93 -23.03
CA ARG A 84 -37.64 2.59 -23.03
C ARG A 84 -37.49 3.67 -21.97
N THR A 85 -38.12 3.47 -20.81
CA THR A 85 -38.07 4.41 -19.70
C THR A 85 -37.69 3.66 -18.42
N LEU A 86 -36.76 4.23 -17.68
CA LEU A 86 -36.45 3.79 -16.30
C LEU A 86 -37.40 4.55 -15.37
N THR A 87 -38.10 3.84 -14.51
CA THR A 87 -39.18 4.40 -13.66
C THR A 87 -38.68 4.76 -12.26
N ASP A 88 -37.64 4.06 -11.78
CA ASP A 88 -37.04 4.25 -10.45
C ASP A 88 -35.59 3.77 -10.48
N SER A 89 -34.92 3.75 -9.32
CA SER A 89 -33.56 3.25 -9.16
C SER A 89 -33.44 2.32 -7.95
N SER A 90 -32.46 1.40 -7.99
CA SER A 90 -32.14 0.57 -6.85
C SER A 90 -30.63 0.32 -6.75
N HIS A 91 -30.15 0.24 -5.52
CA HIS A 91 -28.80 -0.24 -5.19
C HIS A 91 -28.78 -1.73 -4.82
N GLN A 92 -29.93 -2.42 -4.83
CA GLN A 92 -30.04 -3.85 -4.56
C GLN A 92 -29.98 -4.66 -5.85
N PHE A 93 -28.97 -5.53 -5.95
CA PHE A 93 -28.73 -6.32 -7.16
C PHE A 93 -29.90 -7.24 -7.50
N SER A 94 -30.52 -7.86 -6.49
CA SER A 94 -31.68 -8.74 -6.67
C SER A 94 -32.92 -8.02 -7.24
N GLU A 95 -33.15 -6.77 -6.85
CA GLU A 95 -34.21 -5.94 -7.42
C GLU A 95 -33.92 -5.58 -8.87
N LEU A 96 -32.71 -5.17 -9.15
CA LEU A 96 -32.25 -4.86 -10.51
C LEU A 96 -32.31 -6.06 -11.46
N GLN A 97 -32.19 -7.30 -10.94
CA GLN A 97 -32.36 -8.52 -11.74
C GLN A 97 -33.82 -8.83 -12.01
N ARG A 98 -34.73 -8.52 -11.08
CA ARG A 98 -36.18 -8.78 -11.21
C ARG A 98 -36.88 -7.75 -12.09
N ASP A 99 -36.49 -6.47 -11.98
CA ASP A 99 -37.15 -5.38 -12.67
C ASP A 99 -36.21 -4.66 -13.64
N PRO A 100 -36.39 -4.86 -14.96
CA PRO A 100 -35.57 -4.19 -15.98
C PRO A 100 -35.86 -2.68 -16.08
N ALA A 101 -36.95 -2.16 -15.49
CA ALA A 101 -37.30 -0.74 -15.49
C ALA A 101 -36.56 0.06 -14.40
N LEU A 102 -35.80 -0.60 -13.49
CA LEU A 102 -35.01 0.08 -12.48
C LEU A 102 -33.64 0.52 -13.02
N ALA A 103 -33.25 1.75 -12.71
CA ALA A 103 -31.88 2.22 -12.90
C ALA A 103 -30.96 1.62 -11.85
N VAL A 104 -29.73 1.32 -12.23
CA VAL A 104 -28.66 0.97 -11.29
C VAL A 104 -28.27 2.21 -10.51
N ASP A 105 -28.33 2.13 -9.20
CA ASP A 105 -27.81 3.10 -8.26
C ASP A 105 -26.79 2.44 -7.33
N PHE A 106 -26.04 3.22 -6.54
CA PHE A 106 -25.05 2.72 -5.61
C PHE A 106 -24.83 3.66 -4.43
N VAL A 107 -24.50 3.07 -3.29
CA VAL A 107 -24.14 3.78 -2.07
C VAL A 107 -22.67 4.19 -2.10
N ILE A 108 -22.37 5.44 -1.73
CA ILE A 108 -21.00 5.91 -1.51
C ILE A 108 -20.79 6.01 -0.01
N ALA A 109 -19.86 5.20 0.51
CA ALA A 109 -19.49 5.18 1.91
C ALA A 109 -18.14 5.90 2.11
N PRO A 110 -18.04 6.89 3.01
CA PRO A 110 -16.76 7.49 3.35
C PRO A 110 -15.85 6.46 4.04
N PRO A 111 -14.52 6.45 3.77
CA PRO A 111 -13.61 5.52 4.42
C PRO A 111 -13.51 5.75 5.92
N ARG A 112 -13.38 4.67 6.69
CA ARG A 112 -13.17 4.64 8.15
C ARG A 112 -12.03 3.67 8.48
N MET A 113 -10.78 4.10 8.21
CA MET A 113 -9.63 3.21 8.24
C MET A 113 -9.36 2.58 9.61
N ALA A 114 -9.55 3.34 10.70
CA ALA A 114 -9.39 2.80 12.05
C ALA A 114 -10.38 1.65 12.31
N TYR A 115 -11.60 1.82 11.85
CA TYR A 115 -12.66 0.82 12.00
C TYR A 115 -12.39 -0.45 11.17
N TYR A 116 -11.82 -0.30 9.96
CA TYR A 116 -11.41 -1.47 9.18
C TYR A 116 -10.27 -2.24 9.83
N MET A 117 -9.33 -1.53 10.48
CA MET A 117 -8.27 -2.17 11.26
C MET A 117 -8.83 -2.95 12.46
N GLU A 118 -9.83 -2.41 13.15
CA GLU A 118 -10.53 -3.09 14.22
C GLU A 118 -11.23 -4.37 13.75
N TYR A 119 -11.96 -4.29 12.62
CA TYR A 119 -12.56 -5.48 12.00
C TYR A 119 -11.53 -6.53 11.59
N SER A 120 -10.42 -6.11 10.98
CA SER A 120 -9.31 -7.01 10.63
C SER A 120 -8.73 -7.70 11.85
N THR A 121 -8.55 -6.97 12.97
CA THR A 121 -8.08 -7.54 14.25
C THR A 121 -9.09 -8.57 14.81
N ARG A 122 -10.38 -8.28 14.76
CA ARG A 122 -11.43 -9.25 15.17
C ARG A 122 -11.38 -10.52 14.34
N ILE A 123 -11.18 -10.41 13.03
CA ILE A 123 -11.05 -11.58 12.14
C ILE A 123 -9.75 -12.33 12.41
N TYR A 124 -8.65 -11.64 12.69
CA TYR A 124 -7.40 -12.28 13.10
C TYR A 124 -7.56 -13.13 14.37
N GLU A 125 -8.34 -12.66 15.36
CA GLU A 125 -8.65 -13.46 16.56
C GLU A 125 -9.49 -14.70 16.23
N ILE A 126 -10.26 -14.70 15.14
CA ILE A 126 -10.96 -15.92 14.67
C ILE A 126 -9.93 -16.92 14.11
N TYR A 127 -8.97 -16.47 13.29
CA TYR A 127 -7.91 -17.35 12.79
C TYR A 127 -7.12 -18.02 13.92
N ARG A 128 -6.87 -17.27 15.01
CA ARG A 128 -6.17 -17.77 16.20
C ARG A 128 -6.91 -18.86 16.99
N LYS A 129 -8.18 -19.08 16.75
CA LYS A 129 -8.92 -20.22 17.33
C LYS A 129 -8.46 -21.55 16.72
N TYR A 130 -7.93 -21.51 15.51
CA TYR A 130 -7.58 -22.67 14.71
C TYR A 130 -6.07 -22.83 14.51
N ILE A 131 -5.35 -21.72 14.38
CA ILE A 131 -3.94 -21.69 13.98
C ILE A 131 -3.15 -20.87 14.99
N ALA A 132 -1.98 -21.38 15.40
CA ALA A 132 -1.09 -20.69 16.32
C ALA A 132 -0.51 -19.42 15.67
N PRO A 133 -0.28 -18.34 16.45
CA PRO A 133 0.23 -17.06 15.92
C PRO A 133 1.55 -17.18 15.15
N GLU A 134 2.40 -18.14 15.50
CA GLU A 134 3.67 -18.45 14.83
C GLU A 134 3.49 -18.93 13.38
N ASP A 135 2.34 -19.55 13.08
CA ASP A 135 2.02 -20.11 11.76
C ASP A 135 1.09 -19.18 10.95
N ILE A 136 0.78 -18.00 11.47
CA ILE A 136 -0.02 -16.97 10.78
C ILE A 136 0.88 -15.85 10.27
N VAL A 137 0.80 -15.53 8.99
CA VAL A 137 1.38 -14.33 8.38
C VAL A 137 0.28 -13.40 7.91
N VAL A 138 0.12 -12.25 8.56
CA VAL A 138 -0.78 -11.17 8.08
C VAL A 138 -0.10 -10.49 6.90
N TYR A 139 -0.60 -10.76 5.69
CA TYR A 139 -0.05 -10.22 4.45
C TYR A 139 -0.56 -8.79 4.18
N SER A 140 -1.84 -8.56 4.45
CA SER A 140 -2.47 -7.26 4.38
C SER A 140 -3.61 -7.15 5.42
N ILE A 141 -4.36 -6.06 5.40
CA ILE A 141 -5.52 -5.85 6.28
C ILE A 141 -6.66 -6.86 6.04
N ASP A 142 -6.70 -7.46 4.85
CA ASP A 142 -7.75 -8.37 4.37
C ASP A 142 -7.22 -9.72 3.90
N GLU A 143 -5.91 -9.96 4.04
CA GLU A 143 -5.25 -11.13 3.48
C GLU A 143 -4.27 -11.78 4.46
N VAL A 144 -4.32 -13.12 4.56
CA VAL A 144 -3.51 -13.90 5.50
C VAL A 144 -2.99 -15.17 4.83
N PHE A 145 -1.77 -15.59 5.22
CA PHE A 145 -1.27 -16.94 5.00
C PHE A 145 -1.24 -17.72 6.31
N LEU A 146 -1.64 -18.99 6.24
CA LEU A 146 -1.64 -19.92 7.36
C LEU A 146 -0.83 -21.16 6.96
N ASP A 147 0.16 -21.55 7.76
CA ASP A 147 0.82 -22.85 7.63
C ASP A 147 0.01 -23.89 8.43
N VAL A 148 -0.60 -24.84 7.75
CA VAL A 148 -1.45 -25.87 8.36
C VAL A 148 -0.80 -27.26 8.29
N THR A 149 0.49 -27.32 8.01
CA THR A 149 1.24 -28.57 7.74
C THR A 149 1.21 -29.55 8.91
N ASP A 150 1.38 -29.07 10.13
CA ASP A 150 1.60 -29.88 11.32
C ASP A 150 0.41 -29.92 12.27
N TYR A 151 -0.76 -29.46 11.81
CA TYR A 151 -1.96 -29.44 12.63
C TYR A 151 -2.66 -30.80 12.62
N PRO A 152 -2.96 -31.38 13.81
CA PRO A 152 -3.54 -32.70 13.96
C PRO A 152 -5.07 -32.66 13.83
N TYR A 153 -5.60 -31.99 12.83
CA TYR A 153 -7.03 -32.01 12.55
C TYR A 153 -7.43 -33.30 11.81
N ASP A 154 -8.48 -33.95 12.26
CA ASP A 154 -9.10 -35.10 11.54
C ASP A 154 -9.94 -34.58 10.34
N CYS A 155 -9.44 -33.60 9.62
CA CYS A 155 -10.09 -33.03 8.44
C CYS A 155 -9.05 -32.62 7.38
N THR A 156 -9.51 -32.51 6.16
CA THR A 156 -8.70 -31.98 5.05
C THR A 156 -8.41 -30.49 5.19
N ALA A 157 -7.38 -30.00 4.52
CA ALA A 157 -7.10 -28.55 4.46
C ALA A 157 -8.28 -27.76 3.86
N HIS A 158 -9.05 -28.38 2.95
CA HIS A 158 -10.26 -27.81 2.39
C HIS A 158 -11.35 -27.61 3.45
N GLU A 159 -11.65 -28.65 4.21
CA GLU A 159 -12.64 -28.60 5.29
C GLU A 159 -12.23 -27.62 6.40
N LEU A 160 -10.94 -27.55 6.72
CA LEU A 160 -10.40 -26.55 7.66
C LEU A 160 -10.60 -25.14 7.13
N ALA A 161 -10.24 -24.87 5.88
CA ALA A 161 -10.44 -23.56 5.25
C ALA A 161 -11.92 -23.17 5.23
N GLN A 162 -12.82 -24.12 4.89
CA GLN A 162 -14.26 -23.92 4.89
C GLN A 162 -14.78 -23.60 6.31
N THR A 163 -14.29 -24.29 7.33
CA THR A 163 -14.66 -24.07 8.73
C THR A 163 -14.22 -22.68 9.20
N ILE A 164 -12.98 -22.29 8.92
CA ILE A 164 -12.46 -20.97 9.26
C ILE A 164 -13.28 -19.85 8.58
N ILE A 165 -13.54 -19.97 7.28
CA ILE A 165 -14.30 -18.97 6.53
C ILE A 165 -15.74 -18.88 7.03
N ARG A 166 -16.34 -20.00 7.41
CA ARG A 166 -17.70 -20.02 7.99
C ARG A 166 -17.73 -19.29 9.33
N ASP A 167 -16.78 -19.52 10.23
CA ASP A 167 -16.70 -18.80 11.49
C ASP A 167 -16.53 -17.29 11.28
N VAL A 168 -15.70 -16.90 10.28
CA VAL A 168 -15.58 -15.48 9.89
C VAL A 168 -16.92 -14.92 9.40
N LEU A 169 -17.63 -15.65 8.54
CA LEU A 169 -18.92 -15.24 7.99
C LEU A 169 -19.98 -15.12 9.09
N GLU A 170 -20.11 -16.12 9.96
CA GLU A 170 -21.09 -16.13 11.05
C GLU A 170 -20.83 -15.01 12.07
N THR A 171 -19.55 -14.77 12.39
CA THR A 171 -19.16 -13.77 13.40
C THR A 171 -19.22 -12.34 12.84
N THR A 172 -18.87 -12.11 11.57
CA THR A 172 -18.71 -10.76 11.01
C THR A 172 -19.63 -10.45 9.84
N GLY A 173 -20.26 -11.47 9.26
CA GLY A 173 -21.05 -11.36 8.03
C GLY A 173 -20.22 -11.07 6.78
N ILE A 174 -18.91 -11.29 6.83
CA ILE A 174 -17.99 -11.10 5.70
C ILE A 174 -17.53 -12.45 5.20
N THR A 175 -17.70 -12.72 3.91
CA THR A 175 -17.21 -13.94 3.28
C THR A 175 -15.77 -13.77 2.76
N ALA A 176 -15.11 -14.89 2.46
CA ALA A 176 -13.74 -14.91 1.97
C ALA A 176 -13.58 -15.88 0.79
N THR A 177 -12.43 -15.76 0.14
CA THR A 177 -11.93 -16.70 -0.87
C THR A 177 -10.65 -17.33 -0.34
N ALA A 178 -10.44 -18.63 -0.55
CA ALA A 178 -9.22 -19.30 -0.12
C ALA A 178 -8.52 -20.03 -1.26
N GLY A 179 -7.19 -20.11 -1.14
CA GLY A 179 -6.35 -20.99 -1.95
C GLY A 179 -5.54 -21.90 -1.05
N ILE A 180 -5.43 -23.14 -1.45
CA ILE A 180 -4.64 -24.19 -0.79
C ILE A 180 -3.47 -24.55 -1.71
N GLY A 181 -2.26 -24.62 -1.17
CA GLY A 181 -1.08 -24.94 -1.95
C GLY A 181 0.00 -25.65 -1.14
N THR A 182 0.88 -26.36 -1.83
CA THR A 182 2.05 -27.03 -1.26
C THR A 182 3.15 -26.05 -0.86
N ASN A 183 3.02 -24.78 -1.27
CA ASN A 183 3.88 -23.66 -0.89
C ASN A 183 3.07 -22.34 -0.92
N LEU A 184 3.66 -21.27 -0.43
CA LEU A 184 2.99 -19.96 -0.33
C LEU A 184 2.59 -19.38 -1.69
N PHE A 185 3.41 -19.58 -2.73
CA PHE A 185 3.10 -19.12 -4.09
C PHE A 185 1.87 -19.83 -4.64
N LEU A 186 1.82 -21.16 -4.55
CA LEU A 186 0.71 -21.95 -5.05
C LEU A 186 -0.59 -21.68 -4.28
N ALA A 187 -0.53 -21.50 -2.96
CA ALA A 187 -1.69 -21.10 -2.17
C ALA A 187 -2.24 -19.73 -2.63
N LYS A 188 -1.34 -18.76 -2.84
CA LYS A 188 -1.73 -17.43 -3.33
C LYS A 188 -2.31 -17.45 -4.73
N VAL A 189 -1.69 -18.19 -5.66
CA VAL A 189 -2.13 -18.31 -7.06
C VAL A 189 -3.45 -19.09 -7.15
N ALA A 190 -3.62 -20.15 -6.34
CA ALA A 190 -4.89 -20.85 -6.23
C ALA A 190 -6.03 -19.89 -5.83
N MET A 191 -5.79 -19.03 -4.85
CA MET A 191 -6.75 -18.03 -4.37
C MET A 191 -7.03 -16.96 -5.43
N ASP A 192 -5.98 -16.36 -6.02
CA ASP A 192 -6.11 -15.17 -6.88
C ASP A 192 -6.58 -15.48 -8.29
N ILE A 193 -6.17 -16.63 -8.85
CA ILE A 193 -6.48 -16.99 -10.23
C ILE A 193 -7.59 -18.06 -10.26
N VAL A 194 -7.40 -19.22 -9.62
CA VAL A 194 -8.32 -20.34 -9.78
C VAL A 194 -9.63 -20.10 -9.04
N ALA A 195 -9.57 -19.75 -7.74
CA ALA A 195 -10.77 -19.61 -6.92
C ALA A 195 -11.70 -18.48 -7.40
N LYS A 196 -11.18 -17.44 -8.05
CA LYS A 196 -12.00 -16.36 -8.61
C LYS A 196 -12.87 -16.80 -9.79
N HIS A 197 -12.51 -17.89 -10.47
CA HIS A 197 -13.20 -18.39 -11.69
C HIS A 197 -14.08 -19.59 -11.44
N ILE A 198 -14.05 -20.20 -10.26
CA ILE A 198 -14.97 -21.29 -9.91
C ILE A 198 -16.28 -20.73 -9.34
N PRO A 199 -17.40 -21.48 -9.45
CA PRO A 199 -18.64 -21.13 -8.79
C PRO A 199 -18.45 -20.99 -7.28
N ALA A 200 -19.15 -20.03 -6.69
CA ALA A 200 -19.22 -19.92 -5.24
C ALA A 200 -20.23 -20.91 -4.68
N ASP A 201 -20.03 -21.38 -3.46
CA ASP A 201 -21.05 -22.10 -2.71
C ASP A 201 -22.22 -21.16 -2.31
N GLU A 202 -23.21 -21.71 -1.61
CA GLU A 202 -24.40 -20.96 -1.15
C GLU A 202 -24.06 -19.75 -0.24
N ASN A 203 -22.89 -19.78 0.43
CA ASN A 203 -22.38 -18.73 1.29
C ASN A 203 -21.44 -17.74 0.57
N GLY A 204 -21.28 -17.90 -0.74
CA GLY A 204 -20.37 -17.07 -1.54
C GLY A 204 -18.89 -17.45 -1.39
N VAL A 205 -18.57 -18.57 -0.75
CA VAL A 205 -17.21 -19.06 -0.52
C VAL A 205 -16.67 -19.75 -1.79
N ARG A 206 -15.39 -19.53 -2.05
CA ARG A 206 -14.64 -20.18 -3.15
C ARG A 206 -13.30 -20.65 -2.61
N ILE A 207 -13.02 -21.94 -2.78
CA ILE A 207 -11.78 -22.57 -2.35
C ILE A 207 -11.19 -23.32 -3.54
N ALA A 208 -9.91 -23.07 -3.85
CA ALA A 208 -9.19 -23.76 -4.90
C ALA A 208 -7.89 -24.36 -4.36
N GLU A 209 -7.42 -25.45 -4.97
CA GLU A 209 -6.23 -26.18 -4.56
C GLU A 209 -5.27 -26.36 -5.73
N LEU A 210 -3.98 -26.11 -5.48
CA LEU A 210 -2.90 -26.32 -6.43
C LEU A 210 -1.72 -27.03 -5.79
N ASP A 211 -1.20 -28.01 -6.51
CA ASP A 211 0.16 -28.52 -6.39
C ASP A 211 0.98 -28.10 -7.63
N GLU A 212 2.28 -28.41 -7.64
CA GLU A 212 3.19 -28.03 -8.72
C GLU A 212 2.79 -28.65 -10.07
N THR A 213 2.25 -29.88 -10.05
CA THR A 213 1.83 -30.60 -11.27
C THR A 213 0.56 -29.99 -11.85
N LYS A 214 -0.42 -29.70 -10.99
CA LYS A 214 -1.67 -29.07 -11.38
C LYS A 214 -1.44 -27.63 -11.86
N PHE A 215 -0.56 -26.88 -11.17
CA PHE A 215 -0.15 -25.55 -11.60
C PHE A 215 0.42 -25.55 -13.02
N ARG A 216 1.40 -26.42 -13.31
CA ARG A 216 2.00 -26.52 -14.64
C ARG A 216 1.00 -26.90 -15.72
N ARG A 217 0.12 -27.87 -15.42
CA ARG A 217 -0.89 -28.33 -16.35
C ARG A 217 -1.93 -27.26 -16.69
N GLU A 218 -2.40 -26.50 -15.69
CA GLU A 218 -3.57 -25.63 -15.81
C GLU A 218 -3.20 -24.16 -16.00
N LEU A 219 -2.08 -23.69 -15.40
CA LEU A 219 -1.76 -22.28 -15.34
C LEU A 219 -0.51 -21.85 -16.12
N TRP A 220 0.29 -22.79 -16.64
CA TRP A 220 1.37 -22.41 -17.55
C TRP A 220 0.90 -21.60 -18.77
N PRO A 221 -0.25 -21.89 -19.42
CA PRO A 221 -0.76 -21.10 -20.54
C PRO A 221 -1.54 -19.84 -20.11
N HIS A 222 -1.75 -19.61 -18.81
CA HIS A 222 -2.56 -18.49 -18.32
C HIS A 222 -1.98 -17.12 -18.69
N ARG A 223 -2.87 -16.19 -19.03
CA ARG A 223 -2.58 -14.78 -19.34
C ARG A 223 -3.60 -13.87 -18.68
N PRO A 224 -3.23 -12.64 -18.29
CA PRO A 224 -1.91 -12.02 -18.42
C PRO A 224 -0.94 -12.45 -17.30
N LEU A 225 0.36 -12.29 -17.52
CA LEU A 225 1.40 -12.55 -16.51
C LEU A 225 1.20 -11.74 -15.21
N THR A 226 0.58 -10.58 -15.30
CA THR A 226 0.31 -9.70 -14.14
C THR A 226 -0.70 -10.25 -13.14
N ASP A 227 -1.38 -11.34 -13.45
CA ASP A 227 -2.27 -12.04 -12.51
C ASP A 227 -1.49 -12.87 -11.50
N PHE A 228 -0.25 -13.26 -11.86
CA PHE A 228 0.60 -14.02 -10.95
C PHE A 228 1.24 -13.14 -9.89
N TRP A 229 1.22 -13.64 -8.67
CA TRP A 229 1.86 -12.99 -7.54
C TRP A 229 3.31 -12.64 -7.84
N ARG A 230 3.74 -11.43 -7.45
CA ARG A 230 5.06 -10.83 -7.69
C ARG A 230 5.40 -10.49 -9.16
N VAL A 231 4.53 -10.72 -10.11
CA VAL A 231 4.73 -10.27 -11.50
C VAL A 231 4.00 -8.94 -11.74
N GLY A 232 4.70 -7.83 -11.53
CA GLY A 232 4.16 -6.50 -11.81
C GLY A 232 4.29 -6.12 -13.29
N ARG A 233 3.61 -5.02 -13.68
CA ARG A 233 3.63 -4.50 -15.08
C ARG A 233 5.03 -4.26 -15.65
N GLY A 234 6.01 -3.92 -14.80
CA GLY A 234 7.40 -3.70 -15.25
C GLY A 234 8.09 -5.00 -15.64
N ILE A 235 7.86 -6.07 -14.87
CA ILE A 235 8.37 -7.42 -15.15
C ILE A 235 7.67 -7.96 -16.38
N ALA A 236 6.34 -7.93 -16.43
CA ALA A 236 5.56 -8.41 -17.57
C ALA A 236 6.00 -7.76 -18.89
N ARG A 237 6.11 -6.43 -18.94
CA ARG A 237 6.60 -5.74 -20.15
C ARG A 237 7.98 -6.16 -20.63
N ARG A 238 8.92 -6.42 -19.69
CA ARG A 238 10.26 -6.90 -20.06
C ARG A 238 10.22 -8.31 -20.63
N LEU A 239 9.41 -9.19 -20.05
CA LEU A 239 9.20 -10.56 -20.52
C LEU A 239 8.54 -10.56 -21.90
N GLU A 240 7.44 -9.83 -22.08
CA GLU A 240 6.70 -9.70 -23.34
C GLU A 240 7.57 -9.15 -24.47
N ALA A 241 8.47 -8.20 -24.18
CA ALA A 241 9.43 -7.67 -25.15
C ALA A 241 10.44 -8.73 -25.66
N HIS A 242 10.57 -9.85 -24.96
CA HIS A 242 11.42 -10.99 -25.33
C HIS A 242 10.61 -12.24 -25.70
N GLY A 243 9.31 -12.07 -25.99
CA GLY A 243 8.43 -13.14 -26.46
C GLY A 243 7.90 -14.08 -25.38
N MET A 244 8.08 -13.75 -24.09
CA MET A 244 7.57 -14.52 -22.96
C MET A 244 6.27 -13.93 -22.44
N PHE A 245 5.16 -14.63 -22.64
CA PHE A 245 3.80 -14.15 -22.32
C PHE A 245 3.12 -14.99 -21.21
N THR A 246 3.72 -16.11 -20.84
CA THR A 246 3.16 -17.11 -19.90
C THR A 246 4.21 -17.60 -18.92
N MET A 247 3.80 -18.22 -17.82
CA MET A 247 4.73 -18.89 -16.90
C MET A 247 5.44 -20.07 -17.59
N GLY A 248 4.77 -20.76 -18.48
CA GLY A 248 5.38 -21.82 -19.29
C GLY A 248 6.52 -21.30 -20.18
N ASP A 249 6.37 -20.11 -20.79
CA ASP A 249 7.44 -19.50 -21.58
C ASP A 249 8.67 -19.18 -20.74
N ILE A 250 8.46 -18.70 -19.50
CA ILE A 250 9.53 -18.39 -18.55
C ILE A 250 10.25 -19.68 -18.12
N ALA A 251 9.50 -20.73 -17.80
CA ALA A 251 10.04 -22.03 -17.43
C ALA A 251 10.87 -22.63 -18.55
N LEU A 252 10.38 -22.61 -19.80
CA LEU A 252 11.16 -23.04 -20.98
C LEU A 252 12.40 -22.19 -21.21
N CYS A 253 12.31 -20.87 -21.04
CA CYS A 253 13.47 -19.99 -21.15
C CYS A 253 14.52 -20.32 -20.08
N SER A 254 14.14 -20.68 -18.88
CA SER A 254 15.07 -21.07 -17.81
C SER A 254 15.88 -22.33 -18.15
N GLU A 255 15.33 -23.24 -18.95
CA GLU A 255 16.05 -24.43 -19.43
C GLU A 255 16.94 -24.14 -20.65
N GLN A 256 16.49 -23.26 -21.55
CA GLN A 256 17.16 -23.05 -22.83
C GLN A 256 18.13 -21.88 -22.83
N ASN A 257 17.87 -20.83 -22.04
CA ASN A 257 18.64 -19.60 -21.99
C ASN A 257 18.44 -18.86 -20.67
N GLU A 258 18.80 -19.49 -19.57
CA GLU A 258 18.68 -18.93 -18.23
C GLU A 258 19.42 -17.57 -18.07
N GLU A 259 20.57 -17.42 -18.75
CA GLU A 259 21.36 -16.20 -18.74
C GLU A 259 20.57 -14.96 -19.20
N LEU A 260 19.60 -15.13 -20.11
CA LEU A 260 18.70 -14.04 -20.51
C LEU A 260 17.88 -13.53 -19.33
N LEU A 261 17.34 -14.42 -18.50
CA LEU A 261 16.54 -14.06 -17.33
C LEU A 261 17.40 -13.32 -16.29
N TYR A 262 18.61 -13.80 -16.01
CA TYR A 262 19.55 -13.10 -15.11
C TYR A 262 19.97 -11.74 -15.65
N ARG A 263 20.20 -11.59 -16.94
CA ARG A 263 20.51 -10.30 -17.57
C ARG A 263 19.35 -9.30 -17.45
N LEU A 264 18.10 -9.78 -17.56
CA LEU A 264 16.91 -8.94 -17.44
C LEU A 264 16.57 -8.55 -16.01
N PHE A 265 16.75 -9.45 -15.04
CA PHE A 265 16.19 -9.30 -13.69
C PHE A 265 17.23 -9.39 -12.57
N GLY A 266 18.52 -9.69 -12.89
CA GLY A 266 19.57 -9.91 -11.91
C GLY A 266 19.19 -11.03 -10.94
N LYS A 267 19.51 -10.88 -9.67
CA LYS A 267 19.17 -11.89 -8.63
C LYS A 267 17.67 -12.20 -8.48
N ASN A 268 16.80 -11.30 -8.95
CA ASN A 268 15.37 -11.56 -8.92
C ASN A 268 14.91 -12.58 -9.98
N ALA A 269 15.80 -13.01 -10.89
CA ALA A 269 15.51 -14.07 -11.85
C ALA A 269 15.25 -15.41 -11.14
N GLU A 270 15.98 -15.70 -10.06
CA GLU A 270 15.82 -16.95 -9.28
C GLU A 270 14.37 -17.14 -8.82
N LEU A 271 13.82 -16.13 -8.13
CA LEU A 271 12.44 -16.18 -7.67
C LEU A 271 11.43 -16.29 -8.83
N LEU A 272 11.70 -15.61 -9.95
CA LEU A 272 10.83 -15.66 -11.13
C LEU A 272 10.85 -17.05 -11.78
N ILE A 273 12.01 -17.69 -11.86
CA ILE A 273 12.18 -19.06 -12.36
C ILE A 273 11.48 -20.06 -11.43
N ASP A 274 11.74 -19.97 -10.13
CA ASP A 274 11.09 -20.82 -9.14
C ASP A 274 9.57 -20.76 -9.26
N HIS A 275 9.01 -19.57 -9.30
CA HIS A 275 7.57 -19.38 -9.46
C HIS A 275 7.04 -19.89 -10.80
N ALA A 276 7.82 -19.79 -11.89
CA ALA A 276 7.42 -20.34 -13.18
C ALA A 276 7.31 -21.87 -13.16
N TRP A 277 8.12 -22.54 -12.32
CA TRP A 277 8.04 -23.96 -12.07
C TRP A 277 7.02 -24.37 -11.00
N GLY A 278 6.41 -23.40 -10.32
CA GLY A 278 5.47 -23.62 -9.22
C GLY A 278 6.16 -23.87 -7.87
N TRP A 279 7.41 -23.42 -7.73
CA TRP A 279 8.20 -23.60 -6.53
C TRP A 279 8.32 -22.30 -5.73
N GLU A 280 8.31 -22.38 -4.39
CA GLU A 280 8.59 -21.27 -3.48
C GLU A 280 9.28 -21.83 -2.23
N PRO A 281 10.56 -21.54 -2.04
CA PRO A 281 11.31 -22.05 -0.89
C PRO A 281 10.99 -21.32 0.42
N CYS A 282 10.40 -20.13 0.35
CA CYS A 282 10.08 -19.33 1.52
C CYS A 282 8.98 -19.98 2.36
N THR A 283 9.19 -19.99 3.66
CA THR A 283 8.25 -20.56 4.65
C THR A 283 7.79 -19.50 5.63
N VAL A 284 6.72 -19.77 6.40
CA VAL A 284 6.26 -18.85 7.46
C VAL A 284 7.37 -18.55 8.48
N PRO A 285 8.13 -19.51 8.99
CA PRO A 285 9.29 -19.22 9.84
C PRO A 285 10.34 -18.34 9.17
N SER A 286 10.61 -18.55 7.86
CA SER A 286 11.55 -17.71 7.10
C SER A 286 11.10 -16.25 7.03
N ILE A 287 9.81 -16.01 6.79
CA ILE A 287 9.22 -14.66 6.77
C ILE A 287 9.37 -13.98 8.14
N LYS A 288 9.08 -14.71 9.22
CA LYS A 288 9.15 -14.16 10.59
C LYS A 288 10.57 -13.91 11.08
N ALA A 289 11.52 -14.72 10.63
CA ALA A 289 12.95 -14.55 10.94
C ALA A 289 13.62 -13.48 10.10
N TYR A 290 13.03 -13.05 8.98
CA TYR A 290 13.64 -12.08 8.07
C TYR A 290 13.89 -10.74 8.75
N ARG A 291 15.12 -10.25 8.61
CA ARG A 291 15.54 -8.90 8.99
C ARG A 291 16.10 -8.21 7.75
N PRO A 292 15.55 -7.06 7.34
CA PRO A 292 16.09 -6.31 6.21
C PRO A 292 17.54 -5.92 6.46
N SER A 293 18.40 -6.05 5.43
CA SER A 293 19.80 -5.61 5.50
C SER A 293 19.94 -4.09 5.40
N GLU A 294 18.99 -3.44 4.72
CA GLU A 294 18.93 -1.97 4.60
C GLU A 294 17.58 -1.52 5.13
N ASN A 295 17.61 -0.60 6.07
CA ASN A 295 16.42 -0.05 6.68
C ASN A 295 16.27 1.42 6.30
N SER A 296 15.05 1.80 5.98
CA SER A 296 14.67 3.19 5.80
C SER A 296 13.28 3.45 6.35
N LEU A 297 13.05 4.66 6.83
CA LEU A 297 11.74 5.14 7.24
C LEU A 297 11.31 6.26 6.30
N SER A 298 10.12 6.18 5.72
CA SER A 298 9.69 7.14 4.73
C SER A 298 8.34 7.78 5.05
N SER A 299 8.24 9.08 4.78
CA SER A 299 6.98 9.84 4.81
C SER A 299 6.69 10.35 3.42
N GLY A 300 5.50 10.06 2.88
CA GLY A 300 5.06 10.53 1.58
C GLY A 300 3.75 11.29 1.64
N GLN A 301 3.65 12.35 0.84
CA GLN A 301 2.43 13.15 0.74
C GLN A 301 2.12 13.56 -0.70
N VAL A 302 0.86 13.37 -1.11
CA VAL A 302 0.29 13.98 -2.31
C VAL A 302 -0.57 15.16 -1.85
N LEU A 303 -0.23 16.35 -2.33
CA LEU A 303 -0.94 17.58 -1.99
C LEU A 303 -2.33 17.60 -2.65
N SER A 304 -3.31 18.24 -2.00
CA SER A 304 -4.69 18.33 -2.50
C SER A 304 -4.80 19.16 -3.79
N CYS A 305 -3.98 20.21 -3.90
CA CYS A 305 -3.83 21.05 -5.08
C CYS A 305 -2.35 21.30 -5.36
N PRO A 306 -1.97 21.91 -6.50
CA PRO A 306 -0.61 22.37 -6.75
C PRO A 306 -0.19 23.41 -5.70
N TYR A 307 1.02 23.29 -5.17
CA TYR A 307 1.59 24.21 -4.18
C TYR A 307 2.81 24.93 -4.76
N GLU A 308 2.91 26.22 -4.51
CA GLU A 308 4.15 26.96 -4.70
C GLU A 308 5.26 26.43 -3.78
N ALA A 309 6.51 26.63 -4.18
CA ALA A 309 7.68 26.09 -3.46
C ALA A 309 7.71 26.48 -1.97
N ALA A 310 7.33 27.71 -1.62
CA ALA A 310 7.30 28.17 -0.23
C ALA A 310 6.31 27.35 0.64
N LYS A 311 5.08 27.13 0.15
CA LYS A 311 4.08 26.30 0.84
C LYS A 311 4.50 24.83 0.88
N ALA A 312 5.10 24.31 -0.20
CA ALA A 312 5.64 22.95 -0.25
C ALA A 312 6.78 22.75 0.76
N ARG A 313 7.65 23.75 0.93
CA ARG A 313 8.74 23.75 1.93
C ARG A 313 8.18 23.69 3.36
N LEU A 314 7.10 24.41 3.65
CA LEU A 314 6.41 24.33 4.94
C LEU A 314 5.93 22.89 5.22
N VAL A 315 5.27 22.28 4.25
CA VAL A 315 4.81 20.87 4.36
C VAL A 315 5.98 19.91 4.54
N LEU A 316 7.11 20.11 3.86
CA LEU A 316 8.32 19.31 4.07
C LEU A 316 8.82 19.40 5.52
N ARG A 317 8.81 20.58 6.12
CA ARG A 317 9.20 20.77 7.53
C ARG A 317 8.27 20.02 8.48
N GLU A 318 6.97 20.01 8.20
CA GLU A 318 6.00 19.20 8.94
C GLU A 318 6.26 17.69 8.78
N MET A 319 6.65 17.26 7.57
CA MET A 319 7.00 15.85 7.31
C MET A 319 8.28 15.47 8.06
N ALA A 320 9.28 16.34 8.10
CA ALA A 320 10.54 16.12 8.84
C ALA A 320 10.30 16.04 10.35
N ASP A 321 9.44 16.88 10.91
CA ASP A 321 9.05 16.83 12.33
C ASP A 321 8.39 15.48 12.67
N GLN A 322 7.45 15.04 11.85
CA GLN A 322 6.78 13.76 12.07
C GLN A 322 7.72 12.56 11.92
N LEU A 323 8.61 12.58 10.90
CA LEU A 323 9.59 11.53 10.67
C LEU A 323 10.58 11.41 11.84
N SER A 324 11.03 12.54 12.40
CA SER A 324 11.88 12.58 13.59
C SER A 324 11.20 11.98 14.81
N LEU A 325 9.93 12.32 15.05
CA LEU A 325 9.15 11.75 16.15
C LEU A 325 8.96 10.23 15.98
N GLU A 326 8.78 9.74 14.75
CA GLU A 326 8.66 8.32 14.48
C GLU A 326 10.00 7.57 14.70
N LEU A 327 11.14 8.19 14.37
CA LEU A 327 12.45 7.66 14.72
C LEU A 327 12.64 7.51 16.23
N VAL A 328 12.30 8.54 17.00
CA VAL A 328 12.37 8.50 18.47
C VAL A 328 11.44 7.43 19.05
N GLU A 329 10.21 7.32 18.56
CA GLU A 329 9.25 6.30 19.02
C GLU A 329 9.77 4.88 18.83
N LYS A 330 10.55 4.66 17.76
CA LYS A 330 11.13 3.35 17.42
C LYS A 330 12.54 3.13 17.98
N GLY A 331 13.12 4.11 18.66
CA GLY A 331 14.51 4.05 19.15
C GLY A 331 15.54 4.00 18.02
N LEU A 332 15.27 4.67 16.89
CA LEU A 332 16.10 4.65 15.68
C LEU A 332 16.74 6.02 15.43
N VAL A 333 17.89 6.00 14.74
CA VAL A 333 18.56 7.20 14.23
C VAL A 333 18.89 7.02 12.74
N THR A 334 19.11 8.13 12.04
CA THR A 334 19.53 8.18 10.63
C THR A 334 20.72 9.08 10.43
N ASP A 335 21.60 8.75 9.48
CA ASP A 335 22.72 9.59 9.05
C ASP A 335 22.45 10.32 7.72
N GLN A 336 21.28 10.06 7.07
CA GLN A 336 21.01 10.62 5.77
C GLN A 336 19.50 10.82 5.53
N VAL A 337 19.15 11.97 4.98
CA VAL A 337 17.81 12.23 4.45
C VAL A 337 17.83 12.23 2.92
N VAL A 338 16.80 11.62 2.32
CA VAL A 338 16.58 11.61 0.87
C VAL A 338 15.26 12.27 0.56
N LEU A 339 15.24 13.19 -0.38
CA LEU A 339 14.05 13.93 -0.78
C LEU A 339 13.76 13.72 -2.26
N THR A 340 12.49 13.42 -2.55
CA THR A 340 11.96 13.42 -3.92
C THR A 340 10.74 14.34 -3.99
N VAL A 341 10.78 15.31 -4.91
CA VAL A 341 9.69 16.28 -5.13
C VAL A 341 9.17 16.14 -6.54
N GLY A 342 7.91 15.72 -6.68
CA GLY A 342 7.25 15.61 -7.98
C GLY A 342 6.38 16.85 -8.24
N TYR A 343 6.52 17.40 -9.44
CA TYR A 343 5.82 18.59 -9.86
C TYR A 343 4.43 18.30 -10.44
N ASP A 344 3.56 19.30 -10.47
CA ASP A 344 2.22 19.16 -11.04
C ASP A 344 2.22 19.25 -12.56
N ILE A 345 1.24 18.61 -13.18
CA ILE A 345 1.00 18.67 -14.61
C ILE A 345 0.68 20.10 -15.08
N GLU A 346 0.13 20.93 -14.22
CA GLU A 346 -0.23 22.31 -14.50
C GLU A 346 0.96 23.15 -14.98
N ASN A 347 2.19 22.81 -14.52
CA ASN A 347 3.43 23.40 -15.06
C ASN A 347 3.61 23.21 -16.56
N LEU A 348 2.93 22.24 -17.21
CA LEU A 348 3.01 21.97 -18.64
C LEU A 348 1.69 22.21 -19.38
N THR A 349 0.58 22.37 -18.69
CA THR A 349 -0.76 22.57 -19.28
C THR A 349 -1.24 24.01 -19.20
N ASP A 350 -0.82 24.76 -18.19
CA ASP A 350 -1.06 26.20 -18.12
C ASP A 350 -0.07 26.93 -19.05
N PRO A 351 -0.54 27.84 -19.93
CA PRO A 351 0.31 28.51 -20.90
C PRO A 351 1.43 29.37 -20.26
N ALA A 352 1.15 30.04 -19.14
CA ALA A 352 2.12 30.90 -18.45
C ALA A 352 3.25 30.08 -17.82
N HIS A 353 2.90 29.03 -17.07
CA HIS A 353 3.87 28.11 -16.47
C HIS A 353 4.66 27.36 -17.56
N ARG A 354 3.98 26.94 -18.61
CA ARG A 354 4.64 26.21 -19.73
C ARG A 354 5.66 27.07 -20.45
N ALA A 355 5.38 28.35 -20.66
CA ALA A 355 6.31 29.28 -21.32
C ALA A 355 7.59 29.52 -20.48
N ALA A 356 7.47 29.46 -19.16
CA ALA A 356 8.60 29.67 -18.24
C ALA A 356 9.48 28.42 -18.05
N TYR A 357 9.00 27.22 -18.42
CA TYR A 357 9.71 25.96 -18.18
C TYR A 357 10.37 25.40 -19.44
N SER A 358 11.69 25.29 -19.43
CA SER A 358 12.53 24.70 -20.49
C SER A 358 13.23 23.39 -20.05
N GLY A 359 12.98 22.92 -18.84
CA GLY A 359 13.64 21.74 -18.26
C GLY A 359 13.15 20.40 -18.81
N PRO A 360 13.74 19.30 -18.35
CA PRO A 360 13.41 17.95 -18.81
C PRO A 360 11.99 17.53 -18.37
N VAL A 361 11.31 16.82 -19.27
CA VAL A 361 9.95 16.30 -19.07
C VAL A 361 9.99 14.77 -19.04
N GLU A 362 9.27 14.18 -18.09
CA GLU A 362 9.10 12.73 -17.98
C GLU A 362 7.62 12.33 -18.03
N GLN A 363 7.35 11.04 -18.21
CA GLN A 363 5.99 10.50 -18.06
C GLN A 363 5.80 9.94 -16.66
N ASP A 364 4.73 10.36 -16.00
CA ASP A 364 4.33 9.77 -14.73
C ASP A 364 3.74 8.36 -14.92
N ARG A 365 3.45 7.68 -13.81
CA ARG A 365 2.86 6.32 -13.82
C ARG A 365 1.51 6.21 -14.55
N TYR A 366 0.88 7.33 -14.86
CA TYR A 366 -0.38 7.40 -15.62
C TYR A 366 -0.16 7.78 -17.10
N GLY A 367 1.10 7.86 -17.54
CA GLY A 367 1.45 8.27 -18.89
C GLY A 367 1.35 9.76 -19.17
N ARG A 368 1.13 10.61 -18.12
CA ARG A 368 1.01 12.06 -18.29
C ARG A 368 2.40 12.69 -18.30
N ARG A 369 2.59 13.68 -19.16
CA ARG A 369 3.82 14.48 -19.21
C ARG A 369 3.85 15.43 -18.01
N VAL A 370 4.93 15.39 -17.25
CA VAL A 370 5.19 16.25 -16.08
C VAL A 370 6.64 16.70 -16.08
N PRO A 371 7.02 17.83 -15.46
CA PRO A 371 8.41 18.15 -15.24
C PRO A 371 9.12 17.03 -14.48
N LYS A 372 10.39 16.78 -14.84
CA LYS A 372 11.19 15.74 -14.17
C LYS A 372 11.25 16.03 -12.67
N ALA A 373 10.99 15.01 -11.86
CA ALA A 373 11.01 15.12 -10.41
C ALA A 373 12.41 15.53 -9.90
N ALA A 374 12.44 16.45 -8.93
CA ALA A 374 13.66 16.77 -8.18
C ALA A 374 13.97 15.63 -7.21
N HIS A 375 15.24 15.20 -7.15
CA HIS A 375 15.69 14.12 -6.29
C HIS A 375 17.09 14.40 -5.77
N GLY A 376 17.32 14.12 -4.50
CA GLY A 376 18.64 14.27 -3.89
C GLY A 376 18.72 13.69 -2.49
N ALA A 377 19.94 13.64 -1.97
CA ALA A 377 20.25 13.20 -0.63
C ALA A 377 21.10 14.24 0.12
N GLN A 378 20.98 14.26 1.44
CA GLN A 378 21.76 15.09 2.35
C GLN A 378 22.19 14.23 3.52
N LYS A 379 23.50 14.09 3.72
CA LYS A 379 24.07 13.47 4.93
C LYS A 379 23.89 14.41 6.12
N LEU A 380 23.72 13.82 7.28
CA LEU A 380 23.84 14.48 8.57
C LEU A 380 25.29 14.32 9.07
N ASP A 381 25.75 15.24 9.88
CA ASP A 381 27.11 15.20 10.46
C ASP A 381 27.30 13.98 11.37
N ALA A 382 26.22 13.55 12.03
CA ALA A 382 26.19 12.31 12.82
C ALA A 382 24.81 11.66 12.78
N PRO A 383 24.69 10.34 13.03
CA PRO A 383 23.42 9.67 13.17
C PRO A 383 22.54 10.36 14.23
N SER A 384 21.29 10.69 13.88
CA SER A 384 20.44 11.49 14.74
C SER A 384 18.94 11.20 14.53
N SER A 385 18.16 11.39 15.60
CA SER A 385 16.70 11.51 15.56
C SER A 385 16.21 12.92 15.90
N SER A 386 17.14 13.89 16.01
CA SER A 386 16.84 15.29 16.34
C SER A 386 15.97 15.92 15.26
N THR A 387 14.81 16.45 15.65
CA THR A 387 13.91 17.19 14.77
C THR A 387 14.62 18.37 14.13
N ARG A 388 15.45 19.10 14.89
CA ARG A 388 16.20 20.26 14.40
C ARG A 388 17.14 19.87 13.27
N ARG A 389 18.03 18.88 13.51
CA ARG A 389 19.02 18.42 12.52
C ARG A 389 18.35 17.89 11.25
N ILE A 390 17.33 17.04 11.38
CA ILE A 390 16.60 16.44 10.23
C ILE A 390 15.85 17.53 9.45
N MET A 391 15.20 18.49 10.13
CA MET A 391 14.47 19.57 9.48
C MET A 391 15.39 20.55 8.76
N GLU A 392 16.55 20.88 9.34
CA GLU A 392 17.57 21.70 8.72
C GLU A 392 18.15 21.03 7.47
N ALA A 393 18.53 19.76 7.56
CA ALA A 393 19.03 18.98 6.44
C ALA A 393 17.99 18.83 5.31
N ALA A 394 16.74 18.52 5.64
CA ALA A 394 15.65 18.41 4.67
C ALA A 394 15.36 19.76 3.99
N SER A 395 15.39 20.87 4.74
CA SER A 395 15.17 22.20 4.21
C SER A 395 16.31 22.65 3.29
N ALA A 396 17.56 22.47 3.70
CA ALA A 396 18.73 22.77 2.88
C ALA A 396 18.75 21.94 1.58
N LEU A 397 18.37 20.67 1.67
CA LEU A 397 18.25 19.81 0.50
C LEU A 397 17.15 20.30 -0.45
N PHE A 398 15.99 20.68 0.07
CA PHE A 398 14.89 21.25 -0.71
C PHE A 398 15.35 22.51 -1.46
N ASP A 399 15.97 23.46 -0.75
CA ASP A 399 16.44 24.73 -1.30
C ASP A 399 17.50 24.51 -2.40
N ARG A 400 18.27 23.41 -2.33
CA ARG A 400 19.31 23.06 -3.33
C ARG A 400 18.75 22.41 -4.59
N ILE A 401 17.71 21.54 -4.49
CA ILE A 401 17.27 20.68 -5.60
C ILE A 401 15.97 21.11 -6.26
N VAL A 402 15.10 21.87 -5.55
CA VAL A 402 13.77 22.21 -6.03
C VAL A 402 13.80 23.48 -6.86
N ASP A 403 13.20 23.43 -8.04
CA ASP A 403 12.94 24.63 -8.85
C ASP A 403 11.80 25.43 -8.22
N GLY A 404 12.13 26.60 -7.69
CA GLY A 404 11.19 27.49 -7.00
C GLY A 404 10.09 28.09 -7.88
N GLY A 405 10.25 28.03 -9.21
CA GLY A 405 9.25 28.50 -10.17
C GLY A 405 8.20 27.44 -10.53
N LEU A 406 8.34 26.21 -10.03
CA LEU A 406 7.44 25.11 -10.38
C LEU A 406 6.46 24.78 -9.26
N LEU A 407 5.24 24.46 -9.65
CA LEU A 407 4.19 23.99 -8.76
C LEU A 407 4.46 22.54 -8.33
N VAL A 408 4.51 22.30 -7.03
CA VAL A 408 4.75 20.98 -6.40
C VAL A 408 3.44 20.23 -6.22
N ARG A 409 3.45 18.92 -6.49
CA ARG A 409 2.28 18.03 -6.33
C ARG A 409 2.47 16.94 -5.29
N ARG A 410 3.68 16.44 -5.13
CA ARG A 410 3.97 15.32 -4.21
C ARG A 410 5.38 15.43 -3.66
N MET A 411 5.56 14.95 -2.45
CA MET A 411 6.87 14.88 -1.81
C MET A 411 7.03 13.54 -1.11
N TYR A 412 8.27 13.03 -1.10
CA TYR A 412 8.68 11.85 -0.34
C TYR A 412 9.97 12.19 0.39
N LEU A 413 9.93 12.13 1.72
CA LEU A 413 11.08 12.30 2.58
C LEU A 413 11.42 10.95 3.22
N VAL A 414 12.67 10.54 3.12
CA VAL A 414 13.17 9.26 3.60
C VAL A 414 14.32 9.51 4.57
N ALA A 415 14.25 8.90 5.75
CA ALA A 415 15.39 8.67 6.62
C ALA A 415 16.04 7.35 6.16
N ALA A 416 17.24 7.43 5.59
CA ALA A 416 18.00 6.29 5.09
C ALA A 416 19.01 5.81 6.13
N HIS A 417 19.55 4.60 5.94
CA HIS A 417 20.56 3.99 6.81
C HIS A 417 20.17 4.04 8.29
N ILE A 418 18.90 3.74 8.59
CA ILE A 418 18.44 3.75 9.97
C ILE A 418 19.03 2.57 10.75
N VAL A 419 19.51 2.89 11.95
CA VAL A 419 20.05 1.91 12.91
C VAL A 419 19.43 2.15 14.29
N PRO A 420 19.41 1.13 15.17
CA PRO A 420 19.11 1.34 16.57
C PRO A 420 20.04 2.40 17.18
N GLU A 421 19.51 3.25 18.05
CA GLU A 421 20.27 4.35 18.62
C GLU A 421 21.46 3.90 19.46
N ASP A 422 21.34 2.74 20.11
CA ASP A 422 22.38 2.10 20.91
C ASP A 422 23.49 1.42 20.06
N GLU A 423 23.21 1.15 18.79
CA GLU A 423 24.16 0.61 17.82
C GLU A 423 24.83 1.69 16.96
N ALA A 424 24.36 2.95 17.06
CA ALA A 424 24.88 4.04 16.25
C ALA A 424 26.36 4.34 16.60
N GLN A 425 27.19 4.42 15.55
CA GLN A 425 28.58 4.85 15.74
C GLN A 425 28.62 6.32 16.19
N PRO A 426 29.47 6.65 17.17
CA PRO A 426 29.66 8.04 17.57
C PRO A 426 30.19 8.89 16.41
N GLU A 427 29.95 10.20 16.51
CA GLU A 427 30.53 11.20 15.57
C GLU A 427 32.00 10.91 15.32
N GLU A 428 32.42 10.87 14.03
CA GLU A 428 33.83 10.83 13.68
C GLU A 428 34.51 12.04 14.32
N MET A 429 35.65 11.79 15.00
CA MET A 429 36.42 12.88 15.62
C MET A 429 36.91 13.81 14.51
N GLU A 430 36.48 15.06 14.56
CA GLU A 430 37.02 16.13 13.72
C GLU A 430 38.53 16.14 13.82
N GLN A 431 39.21 16.11 12.69
CA GLN A 431 40.66 16.26 12.68
C GLN A 431 41.01 17.68 13.10
N LEU A 432 41.43 17.84 14.34
CA LEU A 432 41.78 19.13 14.91
C LEU A 432 43.15 19.57 14.36
N ASP A 433 43.29 20.84 14.02
CA ASP A 433 44.57 21.44 13.68
C ASP A 433 45.34 21.89 14.94
N LEU A 434 46.60 22.22 14.76
CA LEU A 434 47.53 22.61 15.86
C LEU A 434 47.12 23.92 16.55
N PHE A 435 46.18 24.69 15.96
CA PHE A 435 45.74 26.01 16.46
C PHE A 435 44.33 25.97 17.01
N THR A 436 43.67 24.76 17.03
CA THR A 436 42.31 24.60 17.51
C THR A 436 42.29 24.79 19.05
N ASP A 437 41.45 25.66 19.54
CA ASP A 437 41.15 25.80 20.97
C ASP A 437 40.32 24.63 21.45
N LEU A 438 40.97 23.62 22.03
CA LEU A 438 40.35 22.38 22.53
C LEU A 438 39.26 22.67 23.57
N ALA A 439 39.48 23.63 24.46
CA ALA A 439 38.52 23.97 25.50
C ALA A 439 37.24 24.58 24.90
N ALA A 440 37.37 25.36 23.84
CA ALA A 440 36.19 25.90 23.10
C ALA A 440 35.43 24.79 22.32
N VAL A 441 36.14 23.82 21.74
CA VAL A 441 35.54 22.66 21.06
C VAL A 441 34.79 21.78 22.05
N ASP A 442 35.40 21.45 23.19
CA ASP A 442 34.78 20.62 24.23
C ASP A 442 33.56 21.30 24.82
N ALA A 443 33.63 22.58 25.14
CA ALA A 443 32.49 23.36 25.62
C ALA A 443 31.32 23.41 24.60
N ARG A 444 31.64 23.51 23.31
CA ARG A 444 30.63 23.47 22.22
C ARG A 444 29.99 22.09 22.11
N ARG A 445 30.78 21.01 22.22
CA ARG A 445 30.27 19.62 22.20
C ARG A 445 29.36 19.33 23.39
N GLU A 446 29.76 19.76 24.60
CA GLU A 446 28.92 19.60 25.79
C GLU A 446 27.60 20.37 25.68
N ALA A 447 27.64 21.60 25.16
CA ALA A 447 26.45 22.41 24.94
C ALA A 447 25.51 21.78 23.89
N GLU A 448 26.04 21.22 22.79
CA GLU A 448 25.26 20.53 21.76
C GLU A 448 24.67 19.23 22.31
N GLN A 449 25.41 18.42 23.05
CA GLN A 449 24.90 17.20 23.70
C GLN A 449 23.80 17.50 24.69
N ALA A 450 23.95 18.56 25.50
CA ALA A 450 22.91 19.00 26.43
C ALA A 450 21.64 19.48 25.68
N ALA A 451 21.80 20.16 24.55
CA ALA A 451 20.70 20.59 23.70
C ALA A 451 19.95 19.40 23.09
N LEU A 452 20.69 18.42 22.55
CA LEU A 452 20.11 17.17 21.99
C LEU A 452 19.37 16.36 23.05
N ALA A 453 19.94 16.22 24.24
CA ALA A 453 19.28 15.52 25.35
C ALA A 453 17.98 16.21 25.78
N ARG A 454 17.98 17.56 25.83
CA ARG A 454 16.77 18.33 26.12
C ARG A 454 15.72 18.19 25.02
N GLU A 455 16.13 18.24 23.74
CA GLU A 455 15.24 18.04 22.60
C GLU A 455 14.62 16.66 22.62
N LYS A 456 15.40 15.60 22.87
CA LYS A 456 14.92 14.22 22.95
C LYS A 456 13.84 14.07 24.03
N LYS A 457 14.08 14.61 25.23
CA LYS A 457 13.09 14.61 26.31
C LYS A 457 11.79 15.33 25.92
N LEU A 458 11.90 16.42 25.14
CA LEU A 458 10.73 17.13 24.61
C LEU A 458 9.98 16.30 23.56
N GLN A 459 10.69 15.60 22.68
CA GLN A 459 10.10 14.70 21.69
C GLN A 459 9.36 13.54 22.36
N GLU A 460 9.96 12.89 23.35
CA GLU A 460 9.34 11.81 24.14
C GLU A 460 8.08 12.31 24.85
N THR A 461 8.14 13.49 25.48
CA THR A 461 6.97 14.11 26.11
C THR A 461 5.87 14.40 25.11
N THR A 462 6.24 14.92 23.92
CA THR A 462 5.31 15.18 22.82
C THR A 462 4.64 13.90 22.35
N LEU A 463 5.40 12.81 22.21
CA LEU A 463 4.87 11.49 21.83
C LEU A 463 3.90 10.97 22.88
N ALA A 464 4.24 11.07 24.17
CA ALA A 464 3.36 10.65 25.27
C ALA A 464 2.01 11.41 25.25
N ILE A 465 2.05 12.74 25.04
CA ILE A 465 0.85 13.57 24.90
C ILE A 465 0.03 13.14 23.68
N LYS A 466 0.68 13.00 22.52
CA LYS A 466 -0.01 12.58 21.28
C LYS A 466 -0.61 11.18 21.39
N LYS A 467 0.05 10.25 22.07
CA LYS A 467 -0.45 8.91 22.32
C LYS A 467 -1.67 8.90 23.25
N LYS A 468 -1.68 9.73 24.27
CA LYS A 468 -2.75 9.81 25.27
C LYS A 468 -3.97 10.60 24.80
N PHE A 469 -3.75 11.71 24.10
CA PHE A 469 -4.79 12.70 23.77
C PHE A 469 -5.05 12.86 22.28
N GLY A 470 -4.37 12.07 21.43
CA GLY A 470 -4.49 12.13 19.98
C GLY A 470 -3.40 12.96 19.30
N LYS A 471 -3.16 12.68 18.01
CA LYS A 471 -2.05 13.26 17.23
C LYS A 471 -2.10 14.79 17.12
N ASN A 472 -3.28 15.42 17.26
CA ASN A 472 -3.48 16.86 17.19
C ASN A 472 -3.49 17.56 18.56
N ALA A 473 -3.28 16.84 19.67
CA ALA A 473 -3.28 17.42 21.01
C ALA A 473 -2.16 18.44 21.23
N ILE A 474 -1.04 18.28 20.53
CA ILE A 474 0.08 19.24 20.51
C ILE A 474 0.61 19.37 19.10
N LEU A 475 0.71 20.59 18.60
CA LEU A 475 1.21 20.96 17.27
C LEU A 475 2.27 22.05 17.40
N LYS A 476 3.22 22.08 16.45
CA LYS A 476 4.14 23.22 16.31
C LYS A 476 3.43 24.40 15.65
N GLY A 477 3.85 25.63 15.94
CA GLY A 477 3.26 26.85 15.37
C GLY A 477 3.21 26.83 13.83
N MET A 478 4.22 26.28 13.17
CA MET A 478 4.25 26.14 11.72
C MET A 478 3.07 25.31 11.15
N SER A 479 2.51 24.41 11.92
CA SER A 479 1.34 23.60 11.50
C SER A 479 0.01 24.37 11.54
N LEU A 480 0.04 25.63 11.92
CA LEU A 480 -1.10 26.55 11.92
C LEU A 480 -0.99 27.61 10.81
N GLU A 481 0.12 27.62 10.07
CA GLU A 481 0.33 28.52 8.93
C GLU A 481 -0.52 28.14 7.72
N GLU A 482 -0.76 29.12 6.84
CA GLU A 482 -1.49 28.89 5.59
C GLU A 482 -0.72 27.89 4.69
N GLY A 483 -1.39 26.82 4.25
CA GLY A 483 -0.81 25.75 3.46
C GLY A 483 -0.26 24.58 4.29
N ALA A 484 -0.24 24.69 5.62
CA ALA A 484 0.11 23.56 6.50
C ALA A 484 -0.89 22.42 6.36
N THR A 485 -0.43 21.18 6.45
CA THR A 485 -1.23 19.97 6.23
C THR A 485 -1.23 19.00 7.40
N ALA A 486 -0.37 19.19 8.41
CA ALA A 486 -0.18 18.22 9.49
C ALA A 486 -1.47 17.92 10.26
N ARG A 487 -2.30 18.93 10.54
CA ARG A 487 -3.55 18.78 11.27
C ARG A 487 -4.52 17.83 10.55
N GLU A 488 -4.69 18.01 9.23
CA GLU A 488 -5.54 17.14 8.42
C GLU A 488 -4.92 15.76 8.24
N ARG A 489 -3.60 15.70 8.04
CA ARG A 489 -2.87 14.44 7.89
C ARG A 489 -2.94 13.58 9.15
N ASN A 490 -2.88 14.17 10.33
CA ASN A 490 -3.01 13.47 11.60
C ASN A 490 -4.38 12.82 11.80
N ALA A 491 -5.43 13.33 11.13
CA ALA A 491 -6.77 12.75 11.11
C ALA A 491 -6.93 11.66 10.03
N ARG A 492 -5.83 11.18 9.44
CA ARG A 492 -5.84 10.18 8.36
C ARG A 492 -4.96 8.97 8.72
N ILE A 493 -5.33 7.82 8.19
CA ILE A 493 -4.54 6.58 8.20
C ILE A 493 -4.31 6.17 6.75
N GLY A 494 -3.04 5.96 6.35
CA GLY A 494 -2.71 5.62 4.97
C GLY A 494 -3.19 6.64 3.92
N GLY A 495 -3.37 7.92 4.30
CA GLY A 495 -3.86 8.99 3.43
C GLY A 495 -5.39 9.08 3.30
N HIS A 496 -6.16 8.24 3.99
CA HIS A 496 -7.62 8.20 4.02
C HIS A 496 -8.16 8.60 5.40
N LYS A 497 -9.44 8.95 5.52
CA LYS A 497 -10.07 9.25 6.82
C LYS A 497 -9.88 8.09 7.79
N ALA A 498 -9.52 8.43 9.05
CA ALA A 498 -9.31 7.46 10.13
C ALA A 498 -10.62 6.81 10.58
#